data_9226c1a979a240b18c3d5a7890d11a27
#
_entry.id   9226c1a979a240b18c3d5a7890d11a27
#
_cell.length_a   1.000
_cell.length_b   1.000
_cell.length_c   1.000
_cell.angle_alpha   90.00
_cell.angle_beta   90.00
_cell.angle_gamma   90.00
#
_symmetry.space_group_name_H-M   'P 1'
#
loop_
_entity.id
_entity.type
_entity.pdbx_description
1 polymer ?
#
loop_
_entity_poly.entity_id
_entity_poly.type
_entity_poly.pdbx_seq_one_letter_code
_entity_poly.pdbx_strand_id
1 'polypeptide(L)'
;VICFTHDVTPYVVAEKEILRLKTFLQSIMDNLPVGLFIKDVSNEYRYLFYNNKVSEFYKEAFDCMLGKNDFEVNDLKASLFREEDNRVLQSDKPISFNRVLFDEETGLPVRWAVTTKTRLEDKEGNLYIVATMVDTTDIRRNELELDDIRRELSVALDAGSLSAWCYDVQKDTFTSLYRKTLANDGLSNKGALDLLHPDDKEKYSRFMSRLSRGVENKLREVFRFRRGEGYDWFETYAIGLKSEKTGEVEQIIGTERNITGEMKRRQELEENKLQLDFTLDAAQIISWEYNPDTRIFYSPRST
;
A
#
# COMPACT_ATOMS: atom_id res chain seq x y z
N VAL A 1 -35.44 -42.52 -66.67
CA VAL A 1 -34.50 -41.90 -65.70
C VAL A 1 -35.31 -41.62 -64.46
N ILE A 2 -34.94 -42.22 -63.32
CA ILE A 2 -35.55 -41.97 -62.03
C ILE A 2 -34.57 -41.00 -61.31
N CYS A 3 -35.04 -39.78 -60.95
CA CYS A 3 -34.27 -38.81 -60.18
C CYS A 3 -34.76 -38.86 -58.73
N PHE A 4 -33.85 -39.02 -57.80
CA PHE A 4 -34.09 -38.83 -56.38
C PHE A 4 -33.59 -37.46 -55.99
N THR A 5 -34.45 -36.64 -55.40
CA THR A 5 -34.05 -35.37 -54.75
C THR A 5 -34.16 -35.54 -53.24
N HIS A 6 -33.13 -35.14 -52.56
CA HIS A 6 -33.13 -35.11 -51.11
C HIS A 6 -33.13 -33.67 -50.65
N ASP A 7 -34.05 -33.35 -49.72
CA ASP A 7 -34.09 -31.99 -49.16
C ASP A 7 -32.98 -31.84 -48.12
N VAL A 8 -31.95 -31.06 -48.45
CA VAL A 8 -30.81 -30.80 -47.57
C VAL A 8 -30.97 -29.50 -46.74
N THR A 9 -32.10 -28.82 -46.90
CA THR A 9 -32.37 -27.57 -46.18
C THR A 9 -32.21 -27.66 -44.67
N PRO A 10 -32.72 -28.74 -43.99
CA PRO A 10 -32.53 -28.89 -42.52
C PRO A 10 -31.08 -28.98 -42.12
N TYR A 11 -30.24 -29.66 -42.88
CA TYR A 11 -28.80 -29.80 -42.63
C TYR A 11 -28.08 -28.42 -42.75
N VAL A 12 -28.37 -27.71 -43.82
CA VAL A 12 -27.79 -26.36 -44.07
C VAL A 12 -28.19 -25.36 -43.01
N VAL A 13 -29.45 -25.40 -42.55
CA VAL A 13 -29.92 -24.57 -41.45
C VAL A 13 -29.24 -24.93 -40.14
N ALA A 14 -29.16 -26.19 -39.80
CA ALA A 14 -28.47 -26.65 -38.59
C ALA A 14 -26.98 -26.31 -38.58
N GLU A 15 -26.28 -26.49 -39.71
CA GLU A 15 -24.87 -26.10 -39.85
C GLU A 15 -24.65 -24.62 -39.67
N LYS A 16 -25.48 -23.77 -40.27
CA LYS A 16 -25.43 -22.31 -40.08
C LYS A 16 -25.65 -21.91 -38.61
N GLU A 17 -26.59 -22.52 -37.93
CA GLU A 17 -26.88 -22.24 -36.52
C GLU A 17 -25.73 -22.71 -35.61
N ILE A 18 -25.12 -23.86 -35.85
CA ILE A 18 -23.93 -24.32 -35.14
C ILE A 18 -22.76 -23.35 -35.34
N LEU A 19 -22.52 -22.89 -36.59
CA LEU A 19 -21.47 -21.95 -36.88
C LEU A 19 -21.72 -20.59 -36.19
N ARG A 20 -22.96 -20.11 -36.22
CA ARG A 20 -23.37 -18.90 -35.54
C ARG A 20 -23.11 -18.96 -34.03
N LEU A 21 -23.57 -20.05 -33.38
CA LEU A 21 -23.36 -20.29 -31.95
C LEU A 21 -21.87 -20.38 -31.59
N LYS A 22 -21.09 -21.11 -32.41
CA LYS A 22 -19.63 -21.23 -32.23
C LYS A 22 -18.96 -19.86 -32.31
N THR A 23 -19.29 -19.04 -33.33
CA THR A 23 -18.72 -17.70 -33.50
C THR A 23 -19.14 -16.76 -32.34
N PHE A 24 -20.37 -16.87 -31.89
CA PHE A 24 -20.89 -16.08 -30.77
C PHE A 24 -20.18 -16.45 -29.47
N LEU A 25 -20.02 -17.72 -29.14
CA LEU A 25 -19.29 -18.19 -27.98
C LEU A 25 -17.82 -17.76 -28.02
N GLN A 26 -17.17 -17.90 -29.17
CA GLN A 26 -15.81 -17.43 -29.38
C GLN A 26 -15.68 -15.92 -29.07
N SER A 27 -16.60 -15.11 -29.64
CA SER A 27 -16.62 -13.67 -29.40
C SER A 27 -16.80 -13.32 -27.91
N ILE A 28 -17.67 -14.04 -27.20
CA ILE A 28 -17.81 -13.86 -25.74
C ILE A 28 -16.50 -14.16 -25.03
N MET A 29 -15.89 -15.31 -25.29
CA MET A 29 -14.68 -15.78 -24.62
C MET A 29 -13.49 -14.85 -24.88
N ASP A 30 -13.37 -14.29 -26.11
CA ASP A 30 -12.30 -13.36 -26.47
C ASP A 30 -12.48 -11.95 -25.83
N ASN A 31 -13.73 -11.57 -25.51
CA ASN A 31 -14.03 -10.31 -24.86
C ASN A 31 -14.06 -10.39 -23.31
N LEU A 32 -13.89 -11.58 -22.73
CA LEU A 32 -13.77 -11.69 -21.27
C LEU A 32 -12.48 -11.01 -20.79
N PRO A 33 -12.52 -10.26 -19.67
CA PRO A 33 -11.33 -9.61 -19.10
C PRO A 33 -10.40 -10.59 -18.37
N VAL A 34 -10.62 -11.91 -18.53
CA VAL A 34 -9.87 -12.98 -17.89
C VAL A 34 -9.37 -13.96 -18.94
N GLY A 35 -8.19 -14.54 -18.72
CA GLY A 35 -7.71 -15.66 -19.50
C GLY A 35 -8.58 -16.89 -19.24
N LEU A 36 -8.89 -17.62 -20.29
CA LEU A 36 -9.65 -18.87 -20.22
C LEU A 36 -8.94 -19.92 -21.06
N PHE A 37 -8.74 -21.11 -20.51
CA PHE A 37 -8.28 -22.27 -21.26
C PHE A 37 -8.95 -23.56 -20.79
N ILE A 38 -9.02 -24.54 -21.68
CA ILE A 38 -9.62 -25.84 -21.43
C ILE A 38 -8.64 -26.91 -21.89
N LYS A 39 -8.43 -27.93 -21.04
CA LYS A 39 -7.65 -29.11 -21.36
C LYS A 39 -8.54 -30.34 -21.39
N ASP A 40 -8.29 -31.25 -22.34
CA ASP A 40 -8.89 -32.56 -22.42
C ASP A 40 -8.02 -33.58 -21.66
N VAL A 41 -8.52 -34.02 -20.50
CA VAL A 41 -7.81 -34.98 -19.65
C VAL A 41 -7.70 -36.38 -20.35
N SER A 42 -8.74 -36.76 -21.07
CA SER A 42 -8.80 -38.05 -21.78
C SER A 42 -7.84 -38.12 -22.96
N ASN A 43 -7.41 -36.95 -23.45
CA ASN A 43 -6.46 -36.86 -24.56
C ASN A 43 -5.14 -36.20 -24.10
N GLU A 44 -4.45 -36.84 -23.15
CA GLU A 44 -3.11 -36.42 -22.65
C GLU A 44 -3.05 -34.97 -22.12
N TYR A 45 -4.15 -34.40 -21.64
CA TYR A 45 -4.29 -33.01 -21.17
C TYR A 45 -3.98 -32.00 -22.26
N ARG A 46 -4.34 -32.29 -23.53
CA ARG A 46 -4.14 -31.35 -24.64
C ARG A 46 -5.07 -30.14 -24.51
N TYR A 47 -4.56 -28.99 -24.86
CA TYR A 47 -5.34 -27.76 -24.86
C TYR A 47 -6.38 -27.81 -25.99
N LEU A 48 -7.66 -27.81 -25.61
CA LEU A 48 -8.80 -27.76 -26.55
C LEU A 48 -9.14 -26.29 -26.90
N PHE A 49 -8.91 -25.39 -26.01
CA PHE A 49 -9.27 -23.99 -26.16
C PHE A 49 -8.40 -23.11 -25.28
N TYR A 50 -8.12 -21.92 -25.75
CA TYR A 50 -7.67 -20.78 -24.97
C TYR A 50 -8.08 -19.48 -25.66
N ASN A 51 -8.30 -18.40 -24.90
CA ASN A 51 -8.64 -17.08 -25.42
C ASN A 51 -7.41 -16.17 -25.50
N ASN A 52 -7.58 -15.01 -26.17
CA ASN A 52 -6.50 -14.06 -26.39
C ASN A 52 -5.83 -13.55 -25.10
N LYS A 53 -6.55 -13.50 -23.98
CA LYS A 53 -5.98 -13.05 -22.69
C LYS A 53 -4.91 -14.00 -22.14
N VAL A 54 -4.99 -15.27 -22.42
CA VAL A 54 -3.93 -16.23 -22.07
C VAL A 54 -2.67 -15.93 -22.89
N SER A 55 -2.81 -15.72 -24.21
CA SER A 55 -1.69 -15.38 -25.10
C SER A 55 -1.05 -14.03 -24.71
N GLU A 56 -1.85 -13.01 -24.42
CA GLU A 56 -1.38 -11.71 -23.97
C GLU A 56 -0.55 -11.78 -22.68
N PHE A 57 -0.94 -12.64 -21.75
CA PHE A 57 -0.22 -12.83 -20.49
C PHE A 57 1.12 -13.53 -20.67
N TYR A 58 1.13 -14.64 -21.41
CA TYR A 58 2.32 -15.45 -21.59
C TYR A 58 3.21 -15.00 -22.75
N LYS A 59 2.71 -14.11 -23.62
CA LYS A 59 3.38 -13.64 -24.84
C LYS A 59 3.84 -14.80 -25.74
N GLU A 60 5.01 -14.67 -26.39
CA GLU A 60 5.51 -15.57 -27.42
C GLU A 60 5.69 -17.04 -26.99
N ALA A 61 5.82 -17.30 -25.71
CA ALA A 61 6.02 -18.67 -25.20
C ALA A 61 4.81 -19.60 -25.44
N PHE A 62 3.63 -19.07 -25.80
CA PHE A 62 2.38 -19.83 -25.90
C PHE A 62 1.62 -19.67 -27.21
N ASP A 63 2.28 -19.20 -28.27
CA ASP A 63 1.64 -18.89 -29.55
C ASP A 63 1.03 -20.10 -30.32
N CYS A 64 1.12 -21.30 -29.79
CA CYS A 64 0.55 -22.47 -30.41
C CYS A 64 0.23 -23.58 -29.40
N MET A 65 -0.61 -23.26 -28.42
CA MET A 65 -1.02 -24.25 -27.39
C MET A 65 -2.06 -25.26 -27.92
N LEU A 66 -2.91 -24.85 -28.85
CA LEU A 66 -4.04 -25.66 -29.31
C LEU A 66 -3.57 -27.03 -29.81
N GLY A 67 -4.16 -28.09 -29.30
CA GLY A 67 -3.81 -29.46 -29.62
C GLY A 67 -2.51 -30.00 -29.02
N LYS A 68 -1.74 -29.17 -28.27
CA LYS A 68 -0.54 -29.60 -27.56
C LYS A 68 -0.83 -29.77 -26.08
N ASN A 69 0.02 -30.52 -25.37
CA ASN A 69 0.01 -30.66 -23.92
C ASN A 69 1.12 -29.77 -23.29
N ASP A 70 1.19 -29.75 -21.95
CA ASP A 70 2.15 -28.91 -21.22
C ASP A 70 3.60 -29.21 -21.58
N PHE A 71 3.96 -30.48 -21.79
CA PHE A 71 5.32 -30.91 -22.13
C PHE A 71 5.75 -30.44 -23.54
N GLU A 72 4.80 -30.34 -24.45
CA GLU A 72 5.04 -29.83 -25.82
C GLU A 72 5.09 -28.28 -25.87
N VAL A 73 4.49 -27.62 -24.87
CA VAL A 73 4.44 -26.14 -24.78
C VAL A 73 5.60 -25.60 -23.96
N ASN A 74 5.85 -26.15 -22.77
CA ASN A 74 6.91 -25.71 -21.85
C ASN A 74 7.34 -26.86 -20.93
N ASP A 75 8.33 -27.60 -21.35
CA ASP A 75 8.82 -28.79 -20.64
C ASP A 75 9.29 -28.50 -19.20
N LEU A 76 9.91 -27.32 -18.97
CA LEU A 76 10.41 -26.92 -17.65
C LEU A 76 9.33 -26.81 -16.57
N LYS A 77 8.10 -26.43 -16.94
CA LYS A 77 6.98 -26.24 -16.00
C LYS A 77 5.90 -27.32 -16.13
N ALA A 78 6.04 -28.20 -17.12
CA ALA A 78 5.02 -29.20 -17.45
C ALA A 78 4.69 -30.14 -16.28
N SER A 79 5.71 -30.63 -15.60
CA SER A 79 5.53 -31.52 -14.44
C SER A 79 4.74 -30.87 -13.31
N LEU A 80 5.02 -29.57 -13.02
CA LEU A 80 4.28 -28.78 -12.04
C LEU A 80 2.81 -28.62 -12.45
N PHE A 81 2.57 -28.26 -13.71
CA PHE A 81 1.19 -28.09 -14.21
C PHE A 81 0.41 -29.39 -14.20
N ARG A 82 1.06 -30.54 -14.50
CA ARG A 82 0.46 -31.86 -14.40
C ARG A 82 0.11 -32.24 -12.96
N GLU A 83 0.97 -31.96 -12.00
CA GLU A 83 0.68 -32.21 -10.59
C GLU A 83 -0.52 -31.38 -10.11
N GLU A 84 -0.57 -30.10 -10.48
CA GLU A 84 -1.72 -29.24 -10.17
C GLU A 84 -3.02 -29.79 -10.81
N ASP A 85 -2.97 -30.14 -12.07
CA ASP A 85 -4.11 -30.73 -12.80
C ASP A 85 -4.61 -32.02 -12.12
N ASN A 86 -3.71 -32.87 -11.67
CA ASN A 86 -4.07 -34.07 -10.92
C ASN A 86 -4.73 -33.77 -9.56
N ARG A 87 -4.28 -32.71 -8.87
CA ARG A 87 -4.92 -32.22 -7.63
C ARG A 87 -6.34 -31.72 -7.89
N VAL A 88 -6.54 -31.00 -9.01
CA VAL A 88 -7.86 -30.51 -9.41
C VAL A 88 -8.82 -31.64 -9.71
N LEU A 89 -8.36 -32.70 -10.36
CA LEU A 89 -9.18 -33.88 -10.66
C LEU A 89 -9.66 -34.63 -9.40
N GLN A 90 -8.92 -34.55 -8.30
CA GLN A 90 -9.26 -35.14 -7.01
C GLN A 90 -10.15 -34.25 -6.15
N SER A 91 -10.46 -33.04 -6.60
CA SER A 91 -11.21 -32.01 -5.84
C SER A 91 -12.56 -31.75 -6.48
N ASP A 92 -13.60 -31.64 -5.66
CA ASP A 92 -14.92 -31.17 -6.09
C ASP A 92 -15.05 -29.66 -6.08
N LYS A 93 -14.02 -28.95 -5.62
CA LYS A 93 -13.99 -27.49 -5.55
C LYS A 93 -12.88 -26.93 -6.45
N PRO A 94 -13.08 -25.73 -7.04
CA PRO A 94 -12.02 -25.05 -7.76
C PRO A 94 -10.78 -24.84 -6.90
N ILE A 95 -9.59 -24.98 -7.48
CA ILE A 95 -8.30 -24.73 -6.83
C ILE A 95 -7.60 -23.60 -7.53
N SER A 96 -7.10 -22.62 -6.75
CA SER A 96 -6.36 -21.46 -7.25
C SER A 96 -4.86 -21.64 -7.06
N PHE A 97 -4.09 -21.24 -8.08
CA PHE A 97 -2.64 -21.29 -8.11
C PHE A 97 -2.09 -19.92 -8.49
N ASN A 98 -1.12 -19.44 -7.74
CA ASN A 98 -0.41 -18.22 -8.08
C ASN A 98 0.59 -18.46 -9.20
N ARG A 99 0.69 -17.50 -10.13
CA ARG A 99 1.63 -17.50 -11.24
C ARG A 99 2.50 -16.27 -11.18
N VAL A 100 3.80 -16.48 -11.38
CA VAL A 100 4.76 -15.40 -11.52
C VAL A 100 5.57 -15.67 -12.79
N LEU A 101 5.65 -14.66 -13.65
CA LEU A 101 6.57 -14.65 -14.78
C LEU A 101 7.76 -13.79 -14.42
N PHE A 102 8.93 -14.29 -14.75
CA PHE A 102 10.20 -13.63 -14.52
C PHE A 102 10.78 -13.16 -15.85
N ASP A 103 11.44 -12.05 -15.82
CA ASP A 103 12.27 -11.57 -16.94
C ASP A 103 13.49 -12.49 -17.07
N GLU A 104 13.79 -12.93 -18.28
CA GLU A 104 14.84 -13.91 -18.54
C GLU A 104 16.26 -13.36 -18.34
N GLU A 105 16.45 -12.04 -18.56
CA GLU A 105 17.77 -11.39 -18.43
C GLU A 105 18.06 -11.01 -16.98
N THR A 106 17.07 -10.44 -16.29
CA THR A 106 17.25 -9.90 -14.92
C THR A 106 16.87 -10.87 -13.82
N GLY A 107 16.10 -11.93 -14.15
CA GLY A 107 15.52 -12.85 -13.16
C GLY A 107 14.50 -12.21 -12.22
N LEU A 108 14.04 -10.97 -12.51
CA LEU A 108 13.07 -10.28 -11.67
C LEU A 108 11.64 -10.62 -12.09
N PRO A 109 10.69 -10.63 -11.14
CA PRO A 109 9.28 -10.87 -11.44
C PRO A 109 8.68 -9.69 -12.21
N VAL A 110 8.05 -9.97 -13.36
CA VAL A 110 7.48 -8.95 -14.25
C VAL A 110 5.96 -9.01 -14.38
N ARG A 111 5.36 -10.20 -14.16
CA ARG A 111 3.91 -10.40 -14.22
C ARG A 111 3.43 -11.36 -13.16
N TRP A 112 2.22 -11.13 -12.67
CA TRP A 112 1.53 -11.97 -11.70
C TRP A 112 0.13 -12.29 -12.17
N ALA A 113 -0.29 -13.53 -11.98
CA ALA A 113 -1.67 -13.96 -12.20
C ALA A 113 -2.13 -14.95 -11.16
N VAL A 114 -3.44 -15.08 -11.01
CA VAL A 114 -4.09 -16.16 -10.28
C VAL A 114 -4.82 -17.03 -11.30
N THR A 115 -4.44 -18.30 -11.38
CA THR A 115 -5.11 -19.29 -12.22
C THR A 115 -5.97 -20.17 -11.36
N THR A 116 -7.28 -20.15 -11.57
CA THR A 116 -8.23 -21.02 -10.88
C THR A 116 -8.68 -22.12 -11.83
N LYS A 117 -8.46 -23.37 -11.44
CA LYS A 117 -8.78 -24.56 -12.22
C LYS A 117 -9.92 -25.34 -11.59
N THR A 118 -10.81 -25.89 -12.40
CA THR A 118 -11.91 -26.75 -11.98
C THR A 118 -12.05 -27.95 -12.90
N ARG A 119 -12.49 -29.09 -12.35
CA ARG A 119 -12.87 -30.28 -13.08
C ARG A 119 -14.23 -30.05 -13.70
N LEU A 120 -14.39 -30.44 -14.95
CA LEU A 120 -15.66 -30.55 -15.66
C LEU A 120 -15.79 -31.96 -16.24
N GLU A 121 -16.95 -32.58 -16.11
CA GLU A 121 -17.30 -33.84 -16.71
C GLU A 121 -18.49 -33.62 -17.64
N ASP A 122 -18.40 -34.09 -18.89
CA ASP A 122 -19.51 -34.01 -19.82
C ASP A 122 -20.51 -35.18 -19.64
N LYS A 123 -21.58 -35.17 -20.43
CA LYS A 123 -22.64 -36.19 -20.35
C LYS A 123 -22.17 -37.58 -20.80
N GLU A 124 -21.04 -37.65 -21.46
CA GLU A 124 -20.43 -38.88 -21.97
C GLU A 124 -19.34 -39.44 -21.05
N GLY A 125 -19.06 -38.74 -19.93
CA GLY A 125 -18.06 -39.12 -18.94
C GLY A 125 -16.65 -38.65 -19.28
N ASN A 126 -16.46 -37.77 -20.29
CA ASN A 126 -15.16 -37.21 -20.59
C ASN A 126 -14.80 -36.11 -19.57
N LEU A 127 -13.55 -36.14 -19.12
CA LEU A 127 -13.03 -35.21 -18.12
C LEU A 127 -12.24 -34.08 -18.78
N TYR A 128 -12.54 -32.87 -18.31
CA TYR A 128 -11.86 -31.64 -18.73
C TYR A 128 -11.38 -30.86 -17.54
N ILE A 129 -10.34 -30.07 -17.74
CA ILE A 129 -9.92 -29.03 -16.82
C ILE A 129 -10.25 -27.70 -17.45
N VAL A 130 -11.14 -26.94 -16.82
CA VAL A 130 -11.45 -25.55 -17.17
C VAL A 130 -10.68 -24.64 -16.24
N ALA A 131 -9.94 -23.71 -16.79
CA ALA A 131 -9.14 -22.78 -16.02
C ALA A 131 -9.42 -21.34 -16.42
N THR A 132 -9.60 -20.50 -15.42
CA THR A 132 -9.63 -19.03 -15.56
C THR A 132 -8.34 -18.45 -15.00
N MET A 133 -7.82 -17.42 -15.65
CA MET A 133 -6.60 -16.71 -15.25
C MET A 133 -6.87 -15.23 -15.17
N VAL A 134 -6.64 -14.67 -14.00
CA VAL A 134 -6.75 -13.21 -13.74
C VAL A 134 -5.36 -12.64 -13.65
N ASP A 135 -5.03 -11.69 -14.52
CA ASP A 135 -3.79 -10.90 -14.42
C ASP A 135 -3.90 -9.95 -13.22
N THR A 136 -3.01 -10.11 -12.25
CA THR A 136 -2.97 -9.31 -11.03
C THR A 136 -1.73 -8.41 -10.97
N THR A 137 -1.08 -8.22 -12.13
CA THR A 137 0.20 -7.50 -12.22
C THR A 137 0.09 -6.07 -11.68
N ASP A 138 -0.93 -5.31 -12.10
CA ASP A 138 -1.08 -3.92 -11.67
C ASP A 138 -1.42 -3.83 -10.18
N ILE A 139 -2.27 -4.72 -9.68
CA ILE A 139 -2.59 -4.80 -8.25
C ILE A 139 -1.31 -5.07 -7.45
N ARG A 140 -0.51 -6.04 -7.89
CA ARG A 140 0.71 -6.42 -7.18
C ARG A 140 1.79 -5.34 -7.24
N ARG A 141 1.93 -4.66 -8.38
CA ARG A 141 2.84 -3.51 -8.50
C ARG A 141 2.46 -2.38 -7.56
N ASN A 142 1.18 -2.02 -7.53
CA ASN A 142 0.67 -0.98 -6.63
C ASN A 142 0.88 -1.35 -5.16
N GLU A 143 0.67 -2.61 -4.77
CA GLU A 143 0.98 -3.09 -3.42
C GLU A 143 2.46 -2.93 -3.06
N LEU A 144 3.36 -3.35 -3.96
CA LEU A 144 4.79 -3.22 -3.75
C LEU A 144 5.23 -1.76 -3.65
N GLU A 145 4.72 -0.89 -4.53
CA GLU A 145 4.99 0.55 -4.50
C GLU A 145 4.51 1.19 -3.18
N LEU A 146 3.30 0.84 -2.73
CA LEU A 146 2.79 1.30 -1.43
C LEU A 146 3.65 0.83 -0.26
N ASP A 147 4.13 -0.41 -0.30
CA ASP A 147 5.00 -0.93 0.76
C ASP A 147 6.37 -0.24 0.76
N ASP A 148 6.92 0.09 -0.41
CA ASP A 148 8.17 0.85 -0.53
C ASP A 148 8.00 2.28 -0.01
N ILE A 149 6.93 2.98 -0.40
CA ILE A 149 6.61 4.32 0.11
C ILE A 149 6.44 4.29 1.65
N ARG A 150 5.74 3.28 2.19
CA ARG A 150 5.58 3.12 3.64
C ARG A 150 6.92 2.91 4.34
N ARG A 151 7.81 2.12 3.74
CA ARG A 151 9.14 1.87 4.27
C ARG A 151 10.00 3.13 4.27
N GLU A 152 10.01 3.87 3.15
CA GLU A 152 10.71 5.14 3.03
C GLU A 152 10.22 6.17 4.05
N LEU A 153 8.90 6.31 4.18
CA LEU A 153 8.28 7.19 5.19
C LEU A 153 8.68 6.77 6.61
N SER A 154 8.67 5.48 6.90
CA SER A 154 9.10 4.93 8.20
C SER A 154 10.54 5.32 8.53
N VAL A 155 11.46 5.15 7.57
CA VAL A 155 12.87 5.54 7.74
C VAL A 155 13.03 7.06 7.97
N ALA A 156 12.27 7.87 7.23
CA ALA A 156 12.31 9.34 7.39
C ALA A 156 11.79 9.77 8.77
N LEU A 157 10.70 9.17 9.26
CA LEU A 157 10.15 9.44 10.59
C LEU A 157 11.12 8.98 11.70
N ASP A 158 11.78 7.83 11.52
CA ASP A 158 12.79 7.32 12.46
C ASP A 158 14.00 8.25 12.54
N ALA A 159 14.54 8.68 11.39
CA ALA A 159 15.67 9.60 11.33
C ALA A 159 15.35 10.95 12.01
N GLY A 160 14.11 11.42 11.90
CA GLY A 160 13.61 12.62 12.58
C GLY A 160 13.25 12.40 14.06
N SER A 161 13.29 11.17 14.56
CA SER A 161 12.74 10.81 15.88
C SER A 161 11.29 11.26 16.06
N LEU A 162 10.51 11.14 14.98
CA LEU A 162 9.12 11.56 14.92
C LEU A 162 8.17 10.42 15.23
N SER A 163 7.09 10.72 15.91
CA SER A 163 5.87 9.90 15.98
C SER A 163 4.80 10.56 15.11
N ALA A 164 3.87 9.80 14.58
CA ALA A 164 2.77 10.32 13.77
C ALA A 164 1.42 9.84 14.29
N TRP A 165 0.44 10.72 14.22
CA TRP A 165 -0.93 10.47 14.67
C TRP A 165 -1.96 11.07 13.71
N CYS A 166 -3.16 10.54 13.78
CA CYS A 166 -4.34 11.06 13.10
C CYS A 166 -5.45 11.33 14.12
N TYR A 167 -6.14 12.43 13.99
CA TYR A 167 -7.34 12.75 14.75
C TYR A 167 -8.53 12.83 13.81
N ASP A 168 -9.53 11.98 14.01
CA ASP A 168 -10.81 12.00 13.31
C ASP A 168 -11.72 13.01 14.02
N VAL A 169 -12.06 14.11 13.31
CA VAL A 169 -12.81 15.23 13.89
C VAL A 169 -14.25 14.82 14.23
N GLN A 170 -14.86 13.94 13.42
CA GLN A 170 -16.25 13.51 13.63
C GLN A 170 -16.38 12.51 14.78
N LYS A 171 -15.41 11.60 14.90
CA LYS A 171 -15.43 10.57 15.94
C LYS A 171 -14.81 11.04 17.26
N ASP A 172 -14.17 12.20 17.27
CA ASP A 172 -13.38 12.72 18.41
C ASP A 172 -12.36 11.68 18.91
N THR A 173 -11.56 11.08 18.00
CA THR A 173 -10.62 10.02 18.35
C THR A 173 -9.26 10.20 17.70
N PHE A 174 -8.20 9.98 18.50
CA PHE A 174 -6.84 9.88 18.01
C PHE A 174 -6.48 8.43 17.66
N THR A 175 -5.69 8.27 16.61
CA THR A 175 -5.10 7.00 16.18
C THR A 175 -3.61 7.19 15.92
N SER A 176 -2.79 6.29 16.44
CA SER A 176 -1.35 6.30 16.18
C SER A 176 -1.08 5.74 14.78
N LEU A 177 -0.44 6.52 13.92
CA LEU A 177 -0.04 6.12 12.56
C LEU A 177 1.36 5.51 12.54
N TYR A 178 2.26 6.04 13.36
CA TYR A 178 3.64 5.59 13.41
C TYR A 178 4.23 5.81 14.81
N ARG A 179 4.80 4.74 15.38
CA ARG A 179 5.20 4.64 16.80
C ARG A 179 4.04 4.99 17.74
N LYS A 180 4.06 4.48 18.95
CA LYS A 180 3.07 4.89 19.93
C LYS A 180 3.31 6.36 20.28
N THR A 181 2.35 7.19 19.91
CA THR A 181 2.27 8.58 20.34
C THR A 181 1.82 8.65 21.80
N LEU A 182 1.80 9.84 22.39
CA LEU A 182 1.19 10.08 23.70
C LEU A 182 -0.32 9.80 23.68
N ALA A 183 -0.97 10.00 22.55
CA ALA A 183 -2.34 9.64 22.31
C ALA A 183 -2.43 8.12 22.05
N ASN A 184 -2.87 7.35 23.05
CA ASN A 184 -3.28 5.97 22.83
C ASN A 184 -4.42 5.93 21.81
N ASP A 185 -4.48 4.86 21.02
CA ASP A 185 -5.58 4.66 20.07
C ASP A 185 -6.93 4.77 20.79
N GLY A 186 -7.83 5.58 20.22
CA GLY A 186 -9.14 5.84 20.78
C GLY A 186 -9.20 6.96 21.84
N LEU A 187 -8.09 7.66 22.12
CA LEU A 187 -8.09 8.82 23.01
C LEU A 187 -8.93 9.94 22.39
N SER A 188 -9.84 10.55 23.18
CA SER A 188 -10.57 11.73 22.76
C SER A 188 -9.73 13.01 22.91
N ASN A 189 -10.16 14.12 22.26
CA ASN A 189 -9.52 15.41 22.44
C ASN A 189 -9.54 15.88 23.90
N LYS A 190 -10.61 15.61 24.63
CA LYS A 190 -10.68 15.84 26.07
C LYS A 190 -9.64 15.01 26.84
N GLY A 191 -9.50 13.72 26.50
CA GLY A 191 -8.48 12.87 27.11
C GLY A 191 -7.05 13.37 26.85
N ALA A 192 -6.77 13.91 25.66
CA ALA A 192 -5.49 14.54 25.35
C ALA A 192 -5.24 15.79 26.20
N LEU A 193 -6.28 16.63 26.43
CA LEU A 193 -6.22 17.79 27.33
C LEU A 193 -5.88 17.41 28.78
N ASP A 194 -6.31 16.25 29.26
CA ASP A 194 -6.02 15.79 30.62
C ASP A 194 -4.55 15.36 30.79
N LEU A 195 -3.87 15.05 29.71
CA LEU A 195 -2.44 14.73 29.70
C LEU A 195 -1.55 15.98 29.62
N LEU A 196 -2.08 17.14 29.27
CA LEU A 196 -1.32 18.39 29.11
C LEU A 196 -1.01 19.07 30.44
N HIS A 197 0.14 19.77 30.44
CA HIS A 197 0.44 20.73 31.51
C HIS A 197 -0.68 21.79 31.61
N PRO A 198 -1.10 22.21 32.82
CA PRO A 198 -2.19 23.17 32.99
C PRO A 198 -2.06 24.43 32.12
N ASP A 199 -0.86 25.04 32.06
CA ASP A 199 -0.61 26.27 31.29
C ASP A 199 -0.74 26.08 29.77
N ASP A 200 -0.61 24.84 29.26
CA ASP A 200 -0.63 24.56 27.83
C ASP A 200 -2.04 24.20 27.31
N LYS A 201 -3.02 23.94 28.21
CA LYS A 201 -4.37 23.51 27.86
C LYS A 201 -5.11 24.50 26.95
N GLU A 202 -5.05 25.77 27.27
CA GLU A 202 -5.70 26.80 26.46
C GLU A 202 -5.04 26.94 25.07
N LYS A 203 -3.71 26.93 25.05
CA LYS A 203 -2.94 26.98 23.79
C LYS A 203 -3.27 25.78 22.90
N TYR A 204 -3.34 24.57 23.45
CA TYR A 204 -3.71 23.34 22.75
C TYR A 204 -5.16 23.39 22.23
N SER A 205 -6.11 23.86 23.04
CA SER A 205 -7.50 23.99 22.61
C SER A 205 -7.63 24.95 21.41
N ARG A 206 -6.90 26.06 21.42
CA ARG A 206 -6.83 26.99 20.29
C ARG A 206 -6.20 26.35 19.07
N PHE A 207 -5.10 25.59 19.24
CA PHE A 207 -4.41 24.86 18.18
C PHE A 207 -5.36 23.87 17.47
N MET A 208 -6.03 23.01 18.20
CA MET A 208 -6.97 22.02 17.66
C MET A 208 -8.19 22.70 17.02
N SER A 209 -8.76 23.73 17.65
CA SER A 209 -9.92 24.46 17.11
C SER A 209 -9.60 25.18 15.79
N ARG A 210 -8.42 25.77 15.63
CA ARG A 210 -8.01 26.44 14.38
C ARG A 210 -7.87 25.45 13.22
N LEU A 211 -7.30 24.27 13.49
CA LEU A 211 -7.17 23.20 12.51
C LEU A 211 -8.53 22.58 12.15
N SER A 212 -9.34 22.20 13.15
CA SER A 212 -10.66 21.57 12.91
C SER A 212 -11.64 22.46 12.15
N ARG A 213 -11.57 23.78 12.36
CA ARG A 213 -12.41 24.76 11.63
C ARG A 213 -11.84 25.13 10.27
N GLY A 214 -10.65 24.64 9.92
CA GLY A 214 -9.98 24.98 8.66
C GLY A 214 -9.56 26.45 8.55
N VAL A 215 -9.44 27.16 9.70
CA VAL A 215 -8.93 28.55 9.75
C VAL A 215 -7.48 28.59 9.31
N GLU A 216 -6.72 27.58 9.70
CA GLU A 216 -5.37 27.34 9.24
C GLU A 216 -5.21 25.91 8.77
N ASN A 217 -4.48 25.74 7.68
CA ASN A 217 -4.27 24.39 7.12
C ASN A 217 -3.15 23.63 7.84
N LYS A 218 -2.21 24.36 8.47
CA LYS A 218 -1.06 23.77 9.15
C LYS A 218 -0.60 24.65 10.32
N LEU A 219 -0.24 24.00 11.41
CA LEU A 219 0.26 24.66 12.63
C LEU A 219 1.44 23.90 13.22
N ARG A 220 2.32 24.62 13.91
CA ARG A 220 3.42 24.08 14.69
C ARG A 220 3.44 24.72 16.05
N GLU A 221 3.46 23.91 17.11
CA GLU A 221 3.47 24.35 18.49
C GLU A 221 4.25 23.40 19.38
N VAL A 222 4.65 23.89 20.54
CA VAL A 222 5.31 23.07 21.56
C VAL A 222 4.38 22.94 22.77
N PHE A 223 4.21 21.69 23.22
CA PHE A 223 3.36 21.36 24.35
C PHE A 223 4.12 20.48 25.35
N ARG A 224 3.72 20.59 26.64
CA ARG A 224 4.19 19.71 27.71
C ARG A 224 3.13 18.66 28.00
N PHE A 225 3.49 17.40 27.85
CA PHE A 225 2.62 16.27 28.17
C PHE A 225 3.15 15.49 29.36
N ARG A 226 2.24 15.01 30.22
CA ARG A 226 2.57 14.26 31.42
C ARG A 226 3.22 12.93 31.10
N ARG A 227 4.36 12.68 31.72
CA ARG A 227 5.10 11.42 31.65
C ARG A 227 5.52 11.02 33.08
N GLY A 228 4.90 9.96 33.62
CA GLY A 228 5.10 9.60 35.02
C GLY A 228 4.71 10.74 35.96
N GLU A 229 5.64 11.17 36.82
CA GLU A 229 5.44 12.27 37.78
C GLU A 229 5.78 13.66 37.20
N GLY A 230 6.33 13.73 35.98
CA GLY A 230 6.77 14.97 35.35
C GLY A 230 6.11 15.25 33.99
N TYR A 231 6.71 16.17 33.28
CA TYR A 231 6.28 16.58 31.93
C TYR A 231 7.44 16.51 30.95
N ASP A 232 7.16 15.97 29.77
CA ASP A 232 8.03 16.01 28.61
C ASP A 232 7.56 17.04 27.60
N TRP A 233 8.52 17.68 26.92
CA TRP A 233 8.27 18.67 25.89
C TRP A 233 8.16 17.99 24.53
N PHE A 234 7.07 18.28 23.82
CA PHE A 234 6.84 17.79 22.48
C PHE A 234 6.61 18.94 21.52
N GLU A 235 7.38 18.94 20.45
CA GLU A 235 7.12 19.80 19.32
C GLU A 235 6.14 19.08 18.40
N THR A 236 4.98 19.68 18.18
CA THR A 236 3.87 19.13 17.40
C THR A 236 3.67 19.97 16.14
N TYR A 237 3.67 19.29 14.99
CA TYR A 237 3.28 19.84 13.71
C TYR A 237 2.04 19.11 13.21
N ALA A 238 1.00 19.82 12.79
CA ALA A 238 -0.23 19.21 12.34
C ALA A 238 -0.86 19.93 11.15
N ILE A 239 -1.59 19.16 10.32
CA ILE A 239 -2.25 19.58 9.09
C ILE A 239 -3.71 19.10 9.14
N GLY A 240 -4.65 20.01 8.84
CA GLY A 240 -6.05 19.67 8.64
C GLY A 240 -6.31 19.21 7.21
N LEU A 241 -6.90 18.01 7.06
CA LEU A 241 -7.31 17.44 5.78
C LEU A 241 -8.81 17.66 5.57
N LYS A 242 -9.16 18.33 4.47
CA LYS A 242 -10.55 18.61 4.10
C LYS A 242 -11.14 17.50 3.26
N SER A 243 -12.42 17.21 3.52
CA SER A 243 -13.22 16.36 2.64
C SER A 243 -13.39 17.00 1.27
N GLU A 244 -13.20 16.23 0.21
CA GLU A 244 -13.48 16.68 -1.15
C GLU A 244 -14.97 16.95 -1.38
N LYS A 245 -15.85 16.31 -0.59
CA LYS A 245 -17.31 16.40 -0.74
C LYS A 245 -17.91 17.60 -0.01
N THR A 246 -17.43 17.88 1.21
CA THR A 246 -18.02 18.90 2.09
C THR A 246 -17.19 20.17 2.19
N GLY A 247 -15.89 20.09 1.90
CA GLY A 247 -14.93 21.16 2.12
C GLY A 247 -14.56 21.37 3.59
N GLU A 248 -15.17 20.64 4.51
CA GLU A 248 -14.89 20.68 5.95
C GLU A 248 -13.68 19.80 6.30
N VAL A 249 -13.01 20.11 7.41
CA VAL A 249 -11.90 19.29 7.91
C VAL A 249 -12.46 18.02 8.54
N GLU A 250 -12.13 16.86 7.95
CA GLU A 250 -12.53 15.55 8.46
C GLU A 250 -11.46 14.94 9.36
N GLN A 251 -10.18 15.19 9.04
CA GLN A 251 -9.05 14.62 9.76
C GLN A 251 -7.97 15.66 10.01
N ILE A 252 -7.25 15.50 11.12
CA ILE A 252 -6.02 16.23 11.38
C ILE A 252 -4.90 15.19 11.50
N ILE A 253 -3.88 15.32 10.66
CA ILE A 253 -2.68 14.50 10.75
C ILE A 253 -1.57 15.32 11.37
N GLY A 254 -0.89 14.75 12.35
CA GLY A 254 0.21 15.40 13.02
C GLY A 254 1.40 14.50 13.25
N THR A 255 2.55 15.15 13.39
CA THR A 255 3.77 14.53 13.88
C THR A 255 4.18 15.22 15.19
N GLU A 256 4.85 14.46 16.06
CA GLU A 256 5.39 14.97 17.30
C GLU A 256 6.83 14.48 17.52
N ARG A 257 7.66 15.34 18.06
CA ARG A 257 9.05 15.08 18.41
C ARG A 257 9.29 15.41 19.87
N ASN A 258 9.84 14.48 20.62
CA ASN A 258 10.26 14.77 21.99
C ASN A 258 11.51 15.64 21.99
N ILE A 259 11.41 16.85 22.50
CA ILE A 259 12.48 17.83 22.60
C ILE A 259 12.91 18.09 24.04
N THR A 260 12.50 17.25 24.99
CA THR A 260 12.80 17.41 26.43
C THR A 260 14.30 17.52 26.69
N GLY A 261 15.12 16.70 26.02
CA GLY A 261 16.57 16.78 26.19
C GLY A 261 17.19 18.07 25.62
N GLU A 262 16.61 18.62 24.54
CA GLU A 262 17.03 19.90 23.97
C GLU A 262 16.68 21.06 24.90
N MET A 263 15.45 21.05 25.43
CA MET A 263 14.97 22.07 26.36
C MET A 263 15.75 22.08 27.69
N LYS A 264 16.04 20.92 28.25
CA LYS A 264 16.85 20.81 29.47
C LYS A 264 18.27 21.36 29.27
N ARG A 265 18.94 20.95 28.18
CA ARG A 265 20.28 21.46 27.87
C ARG A 265 20.29 22.99 27.68
N ARG A 266 19.26 23.52 27.02
CA ARG A 266 19.14 24.97 26.85
C ARG A 266 18.97 25.69 28.18
N GLN A 267 18.12 25.16 29.05
CA GLN A 267 17.89 25.71 30.38
C GLN A 267 19.17 25.67 31.23
N GLU A 268 19.88 24.54 31.25
CA GLU A 268 21.17 24.41 31.95
C GLU A 268 22.19 25.42 31.42
N LEU A 269 22.24 25.65 30.11
CA LEU A 269 23.16 26.66 29.53
C LEU A 269 22.79 28.07 29.96
N GLU A 270 21.51 28.40 29.97
CA GLU A 270 21.03 29.73 30.42
C GLU A 270 21.30 29.95 31.91
N GLU A 271 21.04 28.94 32.76
CA GLU A 271 21.35 28.99 34.18
C GLU A 271 22.84 29.12 34.44
N ASN A 272 23.70 28.36 33.78
CA ASN A 272 25.15 28.46 33.89
C ASN A 272 25.67 29.83 33.45
N LYS A 273 25.09 30.38 32.37
CA LYS A 273 25.44 31.74 31.91
C LYS A 273 25.07 32.80 32.94
N LEU A 274 23.88 32.75 33.50
CA LEU A 274 23.42 33.67 34.57
C LEU A 274 24.29 33.54 35.80
N GLN A 275 24.66 32.33 36.22
CA GLN A 275 25.53 32.06 37.35
C GLN A 275 26.94 32.63 37.13
N LEU A 276 27.49 32.44 35.91
CA LEU A 276 28.77 33.02 35.52
C LEU A 276 28.73 34.53 35.54
N ASP A 277 27.69 35.14 34.96
CA ASP A 277 27.50 36.60 34.95
C ASP A 277 27.42 37.16 36.38
N PHE A 278 26.63 36.52 37.26
CA PHE A 278 26.54 36.88 38.66
C PHE A 278 27.87 36.77 39.39
N THR A 279 28.64 35.70 39.14
CA THR A 279 29.95 35.47 39.77
C THR A 279 30.98 36.54 39.33
N LEU A 280 31.01 36.88 38.05
CA LEU A 280 31.86 37.93 37.52
C LEU A 280 31.54 39.31 38.08
N ASP A 281 30.23 39.61 38.24
CA ASP A 281 29.78 40.86 38.85
C ASP A 281 30.15 40.95 40.33
N ALA A 282 29.90 39.87 41.09
CA ALA A 282 30.25 39.84 42.51
C ALA A 282 31.80 39.98 42.76
N ALA A 283 32.58 39.40 41.85
CA ALA A 283 34.03 39.49 41.89
C ALA A 283 34.59 40.80 41.30
N GLN A 284 33.76 41.67 40.75
CA GLN A 284 34.13 42.92 40.05
C GLN A 284 35.14 42.64 38.88
N ILE A 285 34.99 41.46 38.21
CA ILE A 285 35.82 41.05 37.07
C ILE A 285 35.15 41.53 35.77
N ILE A 286 35.90 42.26 34.95
CA ILE A 286 35.46 42.67 33.62
C ILE A 286 36.04 41.64 32.63
N SER A 287 35.17 40.95 31.91
CA SER A 287 35.53 40.07 30.82
C SER A 287 35.65 40.83 29.51
N TRP A 288 36.61 40.48 28.69
CA TRP A 288 36.73 41.00 27.32
C TRP A 288 37.12 39.86 26.40
N GLU A 289 36.75 39.97 25.16
CA GLU A 289 37.04 39.03 24.09
C GLU A 289 37.81 39.76 22.98
N TYR A 290 38.86 39.10 22.46
CA TYR A 290 39.64 39.57 21.35
C TYR A 290 39.45 38.71 20.14
N ASN A 291 38.99 39.31 19.04
CA ASN A 291 38.90 38.64 17.76
C ASN A 291 40.19 38.87 16.97
N PRO A 292 41.01 37.82 16.72
CA PRO A 292 42.32 37.95 16.06
C PRO A 292 42.19 38.32 14.56
N ASP A 293 41.09 37.96 13.91
CA ASP A 293 40.88 38.26 12.49
C ASP A 293 40.51 39.73 12.25
N THR A 294 39.67 40.29 13.09
CA THR A 294 39.26 41.66 13.01
C THR A 294 40.15 42.62 13.86
N ARG A 295 40.99 42.06 14.74
CA ARG A 295 41.81 42.80 15.73
C ARG A 295 41.01 43.72 16.65
N ILE A 296 39.74 43.35 16.92
CA ILE A 296 38.84 44.17 17.77
C ILE A 296 38.69 43.46 19.12
N PHE A 297 38.78 44.25 20.17
CA PHE A 297 38.38 43.89 21.51
C PHE A 297 36.92 44.29 21.71
N TYR A 298 36.10 43.44 22.28
CA TYR A 298 34.79 43.82 22.77
C TYR A 298 34.56 43.27 24.17
N SER A 299 33.83 44.04 24.95
CA SER A 299 33.35 43.59 26.24
C SER A 299 31.85 43.27 26.12
N PRO A 300 31.42 42.05 26.43
CA PRO A 300 30.02 41.68 26.36
C PRO A 300 29.12 42.47 27.31
N ARG A 301 29.69 43.33 28.14
CA ARG A 301 29.00 44.16 29.15
C ARG A 301 29.08 45.69 28.92
N SER A 302 29.55 46.13 27.77
CA SER A 302 29.38 47.56 27.44
C SER A 302 27.90 47.80 27.09
N THR A 303 27.14 48.33 28.07
CA THR A 303 25.82 48.95 27.84
C THR A 303 25.91 50.16 26.96
#